data_8563c7161c6c45d8244178cb68c755fa
#
_entry.id   8563c7161c6c45d8244178cb68c755fa
#
_cell.length_a   1.000
_cell.length_b   1.000
_cell.length_c   1.000
_cell.angle_alpha   90.00
_cell.angle_beta   90.00
_cell.angle_gamma   90.00
#
_symmetry.space_group_name_H-M   'P 1'
#
loop_
_entity.id
_entity.type
_entity.pdbx_description
1 polymer ?
#
loop_
_entity_poly.entity_id
_entity_poly.type
_entity_poly.pdbx_seq_one_letter_code
_entity_poly.pdbx_strand_id
1 'polypeptide(L)'
;VTVFRSGFAAVVGRPNVGKSTLVNAMVGTKVTITSPRPNTTRAQVRGVLNRPDAQVVFVDTPGLHKPRTALGERMNESAVASLDDVDVVVAMVEATGAVGPGDTMVLTQSARRVRSMARAATLQAGTGGGGAGTGDPTLLVVVNKIDRVGGDGVLTHLNAVADVIGSIDEHQGGVPVPVEYFPVSATTGEGVAGLVDAVVARMPEGPRYYPEGMVTDVAEAFWVADLVREELLHRVQDELPHSIACRVTEWEWPRVRCEILVERDSQKGIVIGKGGITLKEVGTAVRRQMPPGAYLELFVRVEKRWQHREDALDRLGF
;
A
#
# COMPACT_ATOMS: atom_id res chain seq x y z
N VAL A 1 -18.60 27.66 -10.60
CA VAL A 1 -18.14 27.10 -9.31
C VAL A 1 -17.56 25.75 -9.63
N THR A 2 -16.26 25.57 -9.44
CA THR A 2 -15.62 24.26 -9.59
C THR A 2 -16.13 23.37 -8.47
N VAL A 3 -16.76 22.26 -8.81
CA VAL A 3 -17.29 21.30 -7.83
C VAL A 3 -16.13 20.56 -7.21
N PHE A 4 -16.09 20.52 -5.88
CA PHE A 4 -15.04 19.81 -5.15
C PHE A 4 -15.29 18.29 -5.22
N ARG A 5 -14.25 17.52 -5.51
CA ARG A 5 -14.30 16.06 -5.63
C ARG A 5 -13.50 15.40 -4.50
N SER A 6 -14.06 14.36 -3.91
CA SER A 6 -13.36 13.64 -2.85
C SER A 6 -13.79 12.17 -2.79
N GLY A 7 -12.84 11.30 -2.44
CA GLY A 7 -13.12 9.88 -2.34
C GLY A 7 -11.89 9.06 -2.00
N PHE A 8 -12.07 7.75 -2.05
CA PHE A 8 -11.07 6.76 -1.68
C PHE A 8 -10.59 5.98 -2.91
N ALA A 9 -9.29 5.74 -3.01
CA ALA A 9 -8.67 4.92 -4.03
C ALA A 9 -7.82 3.81 -3.40
N ALA A 10 -8.16 2.54 -3.64
CA ALA A 10 -7.34 1.43 -3.19
C ALA A 10 -6.21 1.13 -4.19
N VAL A 11 -4.99 0.98 -3.66
CA VAL A 11 -3.82 0.56 -4.44
C VAL A 11 -3.50 -0.89 -4.07
N VAL A 12 -3.76 -1.81 -5.00
CA VAL A 12 -3.60 -3.25 -4.79
C VAL A 12 -2.59 -3.85 -5.76
N GLY A 13 -1.92 -4.92 -5.36
CA GLY A 13 -0.89 -5.56 -6.17
C GLY A 13 -0.13 -6.61 -5.38
N ARG A 14 0.70 -7.41 -6.06
CA ARG A 14 1.61 -8.35 -5.39
C ARG A 14 2.58 -7.63 -4.45
N PRO A 15 3.21 -8.35 -3.51
CA PRO A 15 4.37 -7.80 -2.78
C PRO A 15 5.45 -7.31 -3.76
N ASN A 16 6.10 -6.20 -3.42
CA ASN A 16 7.23 -5.59 -4.15
C ASN A 16 6.93 -5.02 -5.55
N VAL A 17 5.70 -4.93 -5.99
CA VAL A 17 5.37 -4.22 -7.25
C VAL A 17 5.54 -2.70 -7.16
N GLY A 18 5.68 -2.15 -5.92
CA GLY A 18 5.93 -0.72 -5.69
C GLY A 18 4.73 0.09 -5.22
N LYS A 19 3.71 -0.55 -4.60
CA LYS A 19 2.49 0.13 -4.11
C LYS A 19 2.80 1.32 -3.20
N SER A 20 3.53 1.08 -2.11
CA SER A 20 3.92 2.12 -1.14
C SER A 20 4.74 3.25 -1.79
N THR A 21 5.63 2.91 -2.72
CA THR A 21 6.39 3.91 -3.49
C THR A 21 5.47 4.77 -4.35
N LEU A 22 4.48 4.14 -4.99
CA LEU A 22 3.50 4.85 -5.81
C LEU A 22 2.60 5.75 -4.94
N VAL A 23 2.11 5.26 -3.80
CA VAL A 23 1.29 6.08 -2.88
C VAL A 23 2.08 7.29 -2.41
N ASN A 24 3.34 7.13 -1.99
CA ASN A 24 4.21 8.26 -1.62
C ASN A 24 4.39 9.26 -2.79
N ALA A 25 4.59 8.76 -4.01
CA ALA A 25 4.74 9.60 -5.20
C ALA A 25 3.45 10.36 -5.55
N MET A 26 2.28 9.72 -5.44
CA MET A 26 0.98 10.36 -5.69
C MET A 26 0.62 11.40 -4.64
N VAL A 27 0.92 11.15 -3.36
CA VAL A 27 0.69 12.11 -2.26
C VAL A 27 1.73 13.25 -2.28
N GLY A 28 2.92 13.01 -2.83
CA GLY A 28 4.01 13.98 -2.90
C GLY A 28 4.87 14.04 -1.62
N THR A 29 4.62 13.16 -0.65
CA THR A 29 5.42 13.04 0.58
C THR A 29 5.40 11.60 1.08
N LYS A 30 6.34 11.27 1.98
CA LYS A 30 6.42 9.93 2.58
C LYS A 30 5.33 9.74 3.65
N VAL A 31 4.34 8.90 3.36
CA VAL A 31 3.25 8.52 4.27
C VAL A 31 3.26 7.03 4.61
N THR A 32 3.97 6.22 3.83
CA THR A 32 4.15 4.78 4.06
C THR A 32 5.60 4.39 3.87
N ILE A 33 6.05 3.36 4.57
CA ILE A 33 7.43 2.88 4.47
C ILE A 33 7.65 2.08 3.19
N THR A 34 8.88 2.08 2.72
CA THR A 34 9.29 1.36 1.51
C THR A 34 10.49 0.46 1.78
N SER A 35 10.52 -0.71 1.18
CA SER A 35 11.72 -1.53 1.19
C SER A 35 11.76 -2.47 -0.03
N PRO A 36 12.95 -3.02 -0.38
CA PRO A 36 13.05 -4.02 -1.43
C PRO A 36 12.52 -5.40 -0.98
N ARG A 37 12.10 -5.56 0.26
CA ARG A 37 11.64 -6.82 0.83
C ARG A 37 10.14 -7.01 0.64
N PRO A 38 9.64 -8.23 0.41
CA PRO A 38 8.21 -8.49 0.36
C PRO A 38 7.56 -8.26 1.74
N ASN A 39 6.26 -7.94 1.73
CA ASN A 39 5.47 -7.70 2.94
C ASN A 39 5.98 -6.52 3.79
N THR A 40 6.41 -5.44 3.12
CA THR A 40 6.79 -4.18 3.77
C THR A 40 5.58 -3.54 4.44
N THR A 41 4.49 -3.34 3.72
CA THR A 41 3.21 -2.89 4.28
C THR A 41 2.48 -4.08 4.91
N ARG A 42 2.11 -3.98 6.18
CA ARG A 42 1.42 -5.05 6.93
C ARG A 42 0.04 -4.65 7.42
N ALA A 43 -0.21 -3.36 7.59
CA ALA A 43 -1.50 -2.76 7.88
C ALA A 43 -1.85 -1.77 6.78
N GLN A 44 -3.12 -1.43 6.64
CA GLN A 44 -3.55 -0.37 5.74
C GLN A 44 -2.97 0.98 6.18
N VAL A 45 -2.44 1.72 5.22
CA VAL A 45 -1.97 3.10 5.44
C VAL A 45 -2.75 4.02 4.51
N ARG A 46 -3.28 5.12 5.03
CA ARG A 46 -3.97 6.13 4.25
C ARG A 46 -3.05 7.31 3.98
N GLY A 47 -2.90 7.61 2.69
CA GLY A 47 -2.20 8.81 2.22
C GLY A 47 -3.18 9.78 1.58
N VAL A 48 -3.20 11.03 2.02
CA VAL A 48 -4.16 12.04 1.60
C VAL A 48 -3.50 13.02 0.63
N LEU A 49 -3.95 12.99 -0.62
CA LEU A 49 -3.63 14.00 -1.61
C LEU A 49 -4.60 15.17 -1.47
N ASN A 50 -4.06 16.37 -1.26
CA ASN A 50 -4.84 17.59 -1.24
C ASN A 50 -4.58 18.42 -2.51
N ARG A 51 -5.65 18.74 -3.25
CA ARG A 51 -5.65 19.69 -4.37
C ARG A 51 -6.67 20.82 -4.10
N PRO A 52 -6.58 21.94 -4.79
CA PRO A 52 -7.57 23.01 -4.66
C PRO A 52 -9.01 22.58 -4.98
N ASP A 53 -9.17 21.64 -5.90
CA ASP A 53 -10.43 21.15 -6.46
C ASP A 53 -10.76 19.70 -6.04
N ALA A 54 -9.85 19.01 -5.33
CA ALA A 54 -10.07 17.62 -4.95
C ALA A 54 -9.30 17.20 -3.70
N GLN A 55 -9.80 16.14 -3.04
CA GLN A 55 -9.07 15.38 -2.02
C GLN A 55 -9.21 13.88 -2.30
N VAL A 56 -8.08 13.19 -2.47
CA VAL A 56 -8.06 11.74 -2.69
C VAL A 56 -7.38 11.05 -1.52
N VAL A 57 -8.04 10.05 -0.94
CA VAL A 57 -7.48 9.19 0.08
C VAL A 57 -6.99 7.91 -0.57
N PHE A 58 -5.69 7.80 -0.76
CA PHE A 58 -5.05 6.56 -1.24
C PHE A 58 -4.90 5.57 -0.10
N VAL A 59 -5.40 4.37 -0.29
CA VAL A 59 -5.25 3.27 0.66
C VAL A 59 -4.12 2.36 0.18
N ASP A 60 -2.93 2.46 0.83
CA ASP A 60 -1.83 1.51 0.63
C ASP A 60 -2.16 0.21 1.35
N THR A 61 -2.15 -0.89 0.62
CA THR A 61 -2.56 -2.20 1.13
C THR A 61 -1.39 -3.16 1.22
N PRO A 62 -1.43 -4.13 2.14
CA PRO A 62 -0.54 -5.28 2.07
C PRO A 62 -0.59 -5.95 0.69
N GLY A 63 0.53 -6.54 0.28
CA GLY A 63 0.58 -7.26 -1.00
C GLY A 63 -0.21 -8.56 -0.95
N LEU A 64 -1.08 -8.79 -1.92
CA LEU A 64 -1.82 -10.04 -2.06
C LEU A 64 -0.87 -11.19 -2.44
N HIS A 65 -0.86 -12.25 -1.63
CA HIS A 65 -0.02 -13.43 -1.81
C HIS A 65 -0.67 -14.68 -1.19
N LYS A 66 -0.12 -15.87 -1.48
CA LYS A 66 -0.57 -17.10 -0.81
C LYS A 66 -0.08 -17.09 0.65
N PRO A 67 -0.97 -17.03 1.66
CA PRO A 67 -0.58 -16.90 3.06
C PRO A 67 0.06 -18.20 3.57
N ARG A 68 0.97 -18.07 4.54
CA ARG A 68 1.63 -19.19 5.24
C ARG A 68 1.61 -19.05 6.76
N THR A 69 1.13 -17.93 7.26
CA THR A 69 1.07 -17.57 8.69
C THR A 69 -0.24 -16.84 8.96
N ALA A 70 -0.69 -16.79 10.20
CA ALA A 70 -1.87 -16.01 10.60
C ALA A 70 -1.70 -14.52 10.24
N LEU A 71 -0.49 -13.97 10.39
CA LEU A 71 -0.18 -12.63 9.89
C LEU A 71 -0.46 -12.50 8.39
N GLY A 72 -0.02 -13.46 7.59
CA GLY A 72 -0.26 -13.46 6.13
C GLY A 72 -1.73 -13.53 5.77
N GLU A 73 -2.53 -14.28 6.51
CA GLU A 73 -3.99 -14.35 6.36
C GLU A 73 -4.63 -13.00 6.65
N ARG A 74 -4.34 -12.39 7.80
CA ARG A 74 -4.82 -11.03 8.16
C ARG A 74 -4.43 -9.96 7.13
N MET A 75 -3.19 -10.03 6.62
CA MET A 75 -2.74 -9.11 5.57
C MET A 75 -3.57 -9.25 4.29
N ASN A 76 -3.89 -10.48 3.87
CA ASN A 76 -4.73 -10.70 2.70
C ASN A 76 -6.17 -10.25 2.93
N GLU A 77 -6.76 -10.56 4.10
CA GLU A 77 -8.09 -10.09 4.49
C GLU A 77 -8.16 -8.56 4.46
N SER A 78 -7.18 -7.89 5.07
CA SER A 78 -7.06 -6.43 5.04
C SER A 78 -6.95 -5.87 3.62
N ALA A 79 -6.16 -6.51 2.74
CA ALA A 79 -6.01 -6.07 1.35
C ALA A 79 -7.30 -6.28 0.53
N VAL A 80 -8.07 -7.33 0.80
CA VAL A 80 -9.37 -7.57 0.13
C VAL A 80 -10.42 -6.60 0.67
N ALA A 81 -10.52 -6.46 1.99
CA ALA A 81 -11.47 -5.55 2.63
C ALA A 81 -11.27 -4.08 2.18
N SER A 82 -10.03 -3.70 1.87
CA SER A 82 -9.75 -2.34 1.36
C SER A 82 -10.40 -2.04 0.01
N LEU A 83 -10.87 -3.06 -0.71
CA LEU A 83 -11.58 -2.87 -1.97
C LEU A 83 -13.08 -2.58 -1.77
N ASP A 84 -13.65 -2.85 -0.59
CA ASP A 84 -15.11 -2.81 -0.41
C ASP A 84 -15.68 -1.38 -0.35
N ASP A 85 -14.96 -0.42 0.21
CA ASP A 85 -15.44 0.94 0.45
C ASP A 85 -14.61 2.00 -0.30
N VAL A 86 -14.25 1.73 -1.56
CA VAL A 86 -13.50 2.68 -2.38
C VAL A 86 -14.23 3.05 -3.66
N ASP A 87 -13.96 4.27 -4.14
CA ASP A 87 -14.52 4.83 -5.37
C ASP A 87 -13.68 4.42 -6.60
N VAL A 88 -12.39 4.20 -6.42
CA VAL A 88 -11.44 3.84 -7.49
C VAL A 88 -10.56 2.67 -7.07
N VAL A 89 -10.35 1.74 -8.00
CA VAL A 89 -9.42 0.62 -7.84
C VAL A 89 -8.23 0.80 -8.76
N VAL A 90 -7.02 0.85 -8.17
CA VAL A 90 -5.73 0.92 -8.87
C VAL A 90 -5.03 -0.42 -8.69
N ALA A 91 -5.02 -1.26 -9.73
CA ALA A 91 -4.33 -2.55 -9.72
C ALA A 91 -2.93 -2.40 -10.29
N MET A 92 -1.92 -2.83 -9.52
CA MET A 92 -0.51 -2.70 -9.91
C MET A 92 0.11 -4.02 -10.31
N VAL A 93 0.79 -4.00 -11.44
CA VAL A 93 1.74 -5.02 -11.91
C VAL A 93 3.09 -4.38 -12.18
N GLU A 94 4.18 -5.15 -12.25
CA GLU A 94 5.49 -4.58 -12.62
C GLU A 94 5.87 -4.94 -14.04
N ALA A 95 6.52 -4.02 -14.76
CA ALA A 95 6.97 -4.20 -16.14
C ALA A 95 8.10 -5.23 -16.29
N THR A 96 8.78 -5.57 -15.17
CA THR A 96 9.91 -6.51 -15.18
C THR A 96 9.43 -7.94 -14.96
N GLY A 97 9.56 -8.77 -15.96
CA GLY A 97 9.16 -10.18 -15.89
C GLY A 97 7.79 -10.48 -16.50
N ALA A 98 7.39 -11.74 -16.52
CA ALA A 98 6.12 -12.17 -17.06
C ALA A 98 4.96 -11.93 -16.08
N VAL A 99 3.76 -11.68 -16.61
CA VAL A 99 2.54 -11.67 -15.81
C VAL A 99 2.28 -13.06 -15.25
N GLY A 100 2.35 -13.20 -13.94
CA GLY A 100 2.28 -14.48 -13.24
C GLY A 100 0.94 -14.73 -12.53
N PRO A 101 0.76 -15.91 -11.92
CA PRO A 101 -0.48 -16.26 -11.21
C PRO A 101 -0.86 -15.27 -10.11
N GLY A 102 0.12 -14.64 -9.46
CA GLY A 102 -0.13 -13.61 -8.45
C GLY A 102 -0.69 -12.32 -9.04
N ASP A 103 -0.24 -11.92 -10.24
CA ASP A 103 -0.79 -10.76 -10.95
C ASP A 103 -2.21 -11.07 -11.42
N THR A 104 -2.43 -12.27 -11.98
CA THR A 104 -3.76 -12.74 -12.39
C THR A 104 -4.74 -12.73 -11.22
N MET A 105 -4.32 -13.14 -10.01
CA MET A 105 -5.16 -13.09 -8.81
C MET A 105 -5.54 -11.66 -8.45
N VAL A 106 -4.61 -10.72 -8.46
CA VAL A 106 -4.85 -9.30 -8.19
C VAL A 106 -5.83 -8.70 -9.21
N LEU A 107 -5.55 -8.91 -10.50
CA LEU A 107 -6.40 -8.41 -11.59
C LEU A 107 -7.82 -8.99 -11.53
N THR A 108 -7.95 -10.29 -11.20
CA THR A 108 -9.25 -10.95 -11.05
C THR A 108 -10.08 -10.34 -9.92
N GLN A 109 -9.47 -10.11 -8.75
CA GLN A 109 -10.17 -9.52 -7.62
C GLN A 109 -10.56 -8.06 -7.90
N SER A 110 -9.65 -7.29 -8.51
CA SER A 110 -9.91 -5.91 -8.90
C SER A 110 -11.03 -5.79 -9.94
N ALA A 111 -11.03 -6.64 -10.95
CA ALA A 111 -12.09 -6.69 -11.95
C ALA A 111 -13.47 -7.06 -11.35
N ARG A 112 -13.50 -8.01 -10.41
CA ARG A 112 -14.73 -8.37 -9.67
C ARG A 112 -15.28 -7.18 -8.89
N ARG A 113 -14.42 -6.43 -8.21
CA ARG A 113 -14.84 -5.25 -7.47
C ARG A 113 -15.42 -4.18 -8.39
N VAL A 114 -14.74 -3.83 -9.48
CA VAL A 114 -15.22 -2.84 -10.44
C VAL A 114 -16.56 -3.25 -11.05
N ARG A 115 -16.76 -4.53 -11.37
CA ARG A 115 -18.09 -5.05 -11.81
C ARG A 115 -19.16 -4.88 -10.75
N SER A 116 -18.83 -5.14 -9.48
CA SER A 116 -19.75 -4.92 -8.37
C SER A 116 -20.16 -3.46 -8.25
N MET A 117 -19.21 -2.53 -8.38
CA MET A 117 -19.47 -1.09 -8.38
C MET A 117 -20.38 -0.68 -9.56
N ALA A 118 -20.11 -1.18 -10.76
CA ALA A 118 -20.91 -0.91 -11.94
C ALA A 118 -22.36 -1.40 -11.78
N ARG A 119 -22.56 -2.59 -11.22
CA ARG A 119 -23.90 -3.11 -10.93
C ARG A 119 -24.65 -2.26 -9.90
N ALA A 120 -23.96 -1.83 -8.83
CA ALA A 120 -24.55 -0.96 -7.82
C ALA A 120 -24.96 0.41 -8.41
N ALA A 121 -24.13 1.01 -9.25
CA ALA A 121 -24.43 2.26 -9.93
C ALA A 121 -25.67 2.13 -10.85
N THR A 122 -25.78 1.02 -11.61
CA THR A 122 -26.93 0.75 -12.49
C THR A 122 -28.22 0.61 -11.69
N LEU A 123 -28.20 -0.07 -10.55
CA LEU A 123 -29.37 -0.24 -9.68
C LEU A 123 -29.84 1.08 -9.08
N GLN A 124 -28.91 1.97 -8.67
CA GLN A 124 -29.21 3.28 -8.12
C GLN A 124 -29.79 4.21 -9.19
N ALA A 125 -29.28 4.19 -10.39
CA ALA A 125 -29.81 4.96 -11.53
C ALA A 125 -31.24 4.55 -11.88
N GLY A 126 -31.59 3.27 -11.78
CA GLY A 126 -32.94 2.74 -12.04
C GLY A 126 -33.98 3.10 -10.99
N THR A 127 -33.59 3.52 -9.78
CA THR A 127 -34.50 3.90 -8.69
C THR A 127 -34.80 5.42 -8.62
N GLY A 128 -34.35 6.21 -9.60
CA GLY A 128 -34.64 7.65 -9.66
C GLY A 128 -33.91 8.50 -8.60
N GLY A 129 -33.02 7.91 -7.83
CA GLY A 129 -32.13 8.60 -6.92
C GLY A 129 -30.99 9.23 -7.72
N GLY A 130 -31.05 10.54 -7.96
CA GLY A 130 -29.93 11.32 -8.52
C GLY A 130 -28.74 11.32 -7.55
N GLY A 131 -28.03 10.22 -7.47
CA GLY A 131 -26.74 10.13 -6.81
C GLY A 131 -25.73 10.94 -7.63
N ALA A 132 -25.10 11.92 -7.01
CA ALA A 132 -24.02 12.70 -7.61
C ALA A 132 -22.98 11.76 -8.22
N GLY A 133 -22.81 11.87 -9.56
CA GLY A 133 -22.14 10.89 -10.40
C GLY A 133 -20.77 10.48 -9.91
N THR A 134 -20.68 9.22 -9.53
CA THR A 134 -19.43 8.48 -9.69
C THR A 134 -19.19 8.36 -11.19
N GLY A 135 -18.01 8.74 -11.66
CA GLY A 135 -17.60 8.40 -13.03
C GLY A 135 -17.77 6.91 -13.26
N ASP A 136 -17.94 6.48 -14.52
CA ASP A 136 -18.13 5.06 -14.82
C ASP A 136 -17.05 4.22 -14.13
N PRO A 137 -17.44 3.18 -13.36
CA PRO A 137 -16.49 2.34 -12.65
C PRO A 137 -15.48 1.72 -13.64
N THR A 138 -14.25 2.13 -13.54
CA THR A 138 -13.17 1.75 -14.44
C THR A 138 -12.02 1.18 -13.62
N LEU A 139 -11.43 0.08 -14.05
CA LEU A 139 -10.22 -0.47 -13.47
C LEU A 139 -9.00 0.30 -13.97
N LEU A 140 -8.26 0.94 -13.09
CA LEU A 140 -6.98 1.56 -13.43
C LEU A 140 -5.87 0.55 -13.23
N VAL A 141 -5.22 0.15 -14.31
CA VAL A 141 -4.12 -0.81 -14.28
C VAL A 141 -2.80 -0.10 -14.45
N VAL A 142 -1.98 -0.15 -13.42
CA VAL A 142 -0.65 0.47 -13.39
C VAL A 142 0.41 -0.58 -13.72
N VAL A 143 1.16 -0.35 -14.78
CA VAL A 143 2.38 -1.10 -15.12
C VAL A 143 3.57 -0.30 -14.62
N ASN A 144 4.10 -0.70 -13.44
CA ASN A 144 5.16 0.04 -12.73
C ASN A 144 6.56 -0.44 -13.10
N LYS A 145 7.56 0.36 -12.74
CA LYS A 145 9.00 0.11 -12.97
C LYS A 145 9.39 0.16 -14.45
N ILE A 146 8.73 1.02 -15.22
CA ILE A 146 9.07 1.22 -16.64
C ILE A 146 10.50 1.75 -16.85
N ASP A 147 11.07 2.39 -15.83
CA ASP A 147 12.47 2.81 -15.79
C ASP A 147 13.48 1.66 -15.91
N ARG A 148 13.02 0.40 -15.73
CA ARG A 148 13.86 -0.80 -15.79
C ARG A 148 13.74 -1.57 -17.10
N VAL A 149 12.88 -1.14 -18.01
CA VAL A 149 12.62 -1.79 -19.30
C VAL A 149 12.62 -0.76 -20.43
N GLY A 150 12.95 -1.19 -21.65
CA GLY A 150 12.81 -0.33 -22.84
C GLY A 150 11.35 -0.19 -23.28
N GLY A 151 11.07 0.79 -24.15
CA GLY A 151 9.71 1.07 -24.64
C GLY A 151 8.99 -0.14 -25.24
N ASP A 152 9.69 -0.95 -26.04
CA ASP A 152 9.13 -2.20 -26.62
C ASP A 152 8.75 -3.22 -25.54
N GLY A 153 9.54 -3.28 -24.45
CA GLY A 153 9.23 -4.11 -23.29
C GLY A 153 7.96 -3.65 -22.57
N VAL A 154 7.75 -2.34 -22.44
CA VAL A 154 6.53 -1.78 -21.86
C VAL A 154 5.31 -2.16 -22.69
N LEU A 155 5.35 -2.00 -24.02
CA LEU A 155 4.25 -2.37 -24.92
C LEU A 155 3.95 -3.87 -24.86
N THR A 156 4.98 -4.70 -24.87
CA THR A 156 4.82 -6.16 -24.76
C THR A 156 4.14 -6.54 -23.45
N HIS A 157 4.52 -5.88 -22.36
CA HIS A 157 3.92 -6.16 -21.05
C HIS A 157 2.48 -5.65 -20.94
N LEU A 158 2.17 -4.48 -21.49
CA LEU A 158 0.79 -3.95 -21.56
C LEU A 158 -0.13 -4.92 -22.32
N ASN A 159 0.32 -5.46 -23.46
CA ASN A 159 -0.46 -6.45 -24.21
C ASN A 159 -0.68 -7.74 -23.38
N ALA A 160 0.36 -8.24 -22.72
CA ALA A 160 0.22 -9.44 -21.87
C ALA A 160 -0.77 -9.23 -20.71
N VAL A 161 -0.80 -8.04 -20.12
CA VAL A 161 -1.77 -7.68 -19.07
C VAL A 161 -3.18 -7.58 -19.64
N ALA A 162 -3.35 -6.98 -20.84
CA ALA A 162 -4.63 -6.89 -21.52
C ALA A 162 -5.20 -8.27 -21.87
N ASP A 163 -4.36 -9.19 -22.36
CA ASP A 163 -4.74 -10.58 -22.64
C ASP A 163 -5.24 -11.31 -21.38
N VAL A 164 -4.56 -11.12 -20.25
CA VAL A 164 -5.00 -11.68 -18.95
C VAL A 164 -6.35 -11.14 -18.55
N ILE A 165 -6.59 -9.83 -18.69
CA ILE A 165 -7.88 -9.22 -18.36
C ILE A 165 -8.98 -9.73 -19.31
N GLY A 166 -8.71 -9.81 -20.61
CA GLY A 166 -9.63 -10.41 -21.58
C GLY A 166 -10.03 -11.83 -21.21
N SER A 167 -9.06 -12.66 -20.81
CA SER A 167 -9.33 -14.03 -20.34
C SER A 167 -10.17 -14.07 -19.05
N ILE A 168 -9.97 -13.12 -18.13
CA ILE A 168 -10.79 -12.99 -16.90
C ILE A 168 -12.24 -12.66 -17.29
N ASP A 169 -12.47 -11.76 -18.23
CA ASP A 169 -13.79 -11.37 -18.70
C ASP A 169 -14.54 -12.54 -19.33
N GLU A 170 -13.89 -13.30 -20.20
CA GLU A 170 -14.45 -14.50 -20.82
C GLU A 170 -14.86 -15.56 -19.81
N HIS A 171 -13.98 -15.87 -18.85
CA HIS A 171 -14.26 -16.92 -17.85
C HIS A 171 -15.34 -16.54 -16.84
N GLN A 172 -15.56 -15.26 -16.60
CA GLN A 172 -16.56 -14.78 -15.65
C GLN A 172 -17.94 -14.49 -16.29
N GLY A 173 -18.07 -14.71 -17.62
CA GLY A 173 -19.36 -14.61 -18.33
C GLY A 173 -20.06 -13.26 -18.21
N GLY A 174 -19.31 -12.19 -18.01
CA GLY A 174 -19.80 -10.85 -17.69
C GLY A 174 -19.58 -9.83 -18.79
N VAL A 175 -20.16 -8.65 -18.60
CA VAL A 175 -19.83 -7.47 -19.39
C VAL A 175 -18.34 -7.15 -19.16
N PRO A 176 -17.57 -6.84 -20.23
CA PRO A 176 -16.18 -6.44 -20.08
C PRO A 176 -16.01 -5.28 -19.09
N VAL A 177 -15.01 -5.37 -18.22
CA VAL A 177 -14.68 -4.29 -17.30
C VAL A 177 -13.99 -3.18 -18.08
N PRO A 178 -14.43 -1.93 -18.01
CA PRO A 178 -13.67 -0.81 -18.56
C PRO A 178 -12.30 -0.72 -17.88
N VAL A 179 -11.23 -0.67 -18.68
CA VAL A 179 -9.84 -0.66 -18.17
C VAL A 179 -9.07 0.47 -18.81
N GLU A 180 -8.31 1.18 -18.00
CA GLU A 180 -7.29 2.12 -18.46
C GLU A 180 -5.91 1.71 -17.95
N TYR A 181 -4.91 1.83 -18.81
CA TYR A 181 -3.54 1.39 -18.55
C TYR A 181 -2.61 2.58 -18.33
N PHE A 182 -1.83 2.53 -17.26
CA PHE A 182 -0.88 3.57 -16.90
C PHE A 182 0.51 2.98 -16.75
N PRO A 183 1.38 3.12 -17.77
CA PRO A 183 2.80 2.85 -17.58
C PRO A 183 3.41 3.94 -16.70
N VAL A 184 4.02 3.53 -15.57
CA VAL A 184 4.61 4.47 -14.61
C VAL A 184 5.96 4.00 -14.09
N SER A 185 6.77 4.94 -13.64
CA SER A 185 7.85 4.70 -12.69
C SER A 185 7.56 5.44 -11.40
N ALA A 186 7.13 4.71 -10.37
CA ALA A 186 6.87 5.30 -9.06
C ALA A 186 8.15 5.91 -8.42
N THR A 187 9.32 5.46 -8.85
CA THR A 187 10.61 5.95 -8.35
C THR A 187 11.05 7.25 -9.01
N THR A 188 10.84 7.40 -10.32
CA THR A 188 11.22 8.61 -11.07
C THR A 188 10.10 9.64 -11.15
N GLY A 189 8.85 9.21 -10.88
CA GLY A 189 7.64 10.04 -11.03
C GLY A 189 7.06 10.02 -12.44
N GLU A 190 7.68 9.34 -13.39
CA GLU A 190 7.19 9.24 -14.77
C GLU A 190 5.80 8.58 -14.81
N GLY A 191 4.85 9.22 -15.51
CA GLY A 191 3.47 8.76 -15.65
C GLY A 191 2.57 8.98 -14.42
N VAL A 192 3.13 9.31 -13.25
CA VAL A 192 2.36 9.44 -11.99
C VAL A 192 1.35 10.57 -12.04
N ALA A 193 1.68 11.70 -12.62
CA ALA A 193 0.75 12.85 -12.72
C ALA A 193 -0.51 12.48 -13.51
N GLY A 194 -0.37 11.82 -14.67
CA GLY A 194 -1.50 11.35 -15.48
C GLY A 194 -2.39 10.35 -14.75
N LEU A 195 -1.79 9.44 -13.97
CA LEU A 195 -2.55 8.51 -13.11
C LEU A 195 -3.34 9.28 -12.04
N VAL A 196 -2.71 10.25 -11.37
CA VAL A 196 -3.39 11.08 -10.34
C VAL A 196 -4.56 11.83 -10.95
N ASP A 197 -4.41 12.42 -12.13
CA ASP A 197 -5.50 13.13 -12.83
C ASP A 197 -6.64 12.18 -13.19
N ALA A 198 -6.34 10.97 -13.65
CA ALA A 198 -7.33 9.94 -13.93
C ALA A 198 -8.10 9.49 -12.67
N VAL A 199 -7.41 9.37 -11.53
CA VAL A 199 -8.04 9.06 -10.24
C VAL A 199 -8.95 10.21 -9.80
N VAL A 200 -8.46 11.45 -9.81
CA VAL A 200 -9.25 12.64 -9.42
C VAL A 200 -10.50 12.80 -10.29
N ALA A 201 -10.41 12.57 -11.59
CA ALA A 201 -11.54 12.67 -12.50
C ALA A 201 -12.68 11.70 -12.17
N ARG A 202 -12.38 10.60 -11.47
CA ARG A 202 -13.35 9.56 -11.07
C ARG A 202 -13.87 9.71 -9.65
N MET A 203 -13.34 10.67 -8.88
CA MET A 203 -13.85 10.92 -7.54
C MET A 203 -15.26 11.50 -7.59
N PRO A 204 -16.15 11.07 -6.70
CA PRO A 204 -17.47 11.68 -6.58
C PRO A 204 -17.39 13.15 -6.11
N GLU A 205 -18.45 13.90 -6.34
CA GLU A 205 -18.63 15.19 -5.71
C GLU A 205 -18.88 15.01 -4.22
N GLY A 206 -18.13 15.71 -3.39
CA GLY A 206 -18.22 15.53 -1.94
C GLY A 206 -17.37 16.51 -1.13
N PRO A 207 -17.57 16.54 0.18
CA PRO A 207 -16.78 17.38 1.09
C PRO A 207 -15.38 16.81 1.31
N ARG A 208 -14.48 17.60 1.89
CA ARG A 208 -13.19 17.08 2.38
C ARG A 208 -13.41 16.08 3.51
N TYR A 209 -12.76 14.93 3.45
CA TYR A 209 -12.76 13.92 4.51
C TYR A 209 -11.76 14.24 5.62
N TYR A 210 -10.66 14.90 5.26
CA TYR A 210 -9.55 15.26 6.16
C TYR A 210 -9.31 16.77 6.14
N PRO A 211 -8.82 17.35 7.25
CA PRO A 211 -8.39 18.75 7.27
C PRO A 211 -7.40 19.07 6.15
N GLU A 212 -7.45 20.29 5.65
CA GLU A 212 -6.52 20.76 4.63
C GLU A 212 -5.08 20.67 5.13
N GLY A 213 -4.19 20.13 4.28
CA GLY A 213 -2.78 19.91 4.63
C GLY A 213 -2.49 18.62 5.40
N MET A 214 -3.50 17.88 5.88
CA MET A 214 -3.30 16.57 6.45
C MET A 214 -2.92 15.57 5.34
N VAL A 215 -1.81 14.86 5.50
CA VAL A 215 -1.28 13.94 4.49
C VAL A 215 -1.46 12.46 4.87
N THR A 216 -1.76 12.16 6.14
CA THR A 216 -2.04 10.81 6.65
C THR A 216 -2.76 10.89 7.99
N ASP A 217 -3.51 9.84 8.33
CA ASP A 217 -4.15 9.65 9.64
C ASP A 217 -3.39 8.64 10.53
N VAL A 218 -2.22 8.20 10.10
CA VAL A 218 -1.39 7.26 10.86
C VAL A 218 -0.93 7.90 12.17
N ALA A 219 -1.20 7.23 13.29
CA ALA A 219 -0.74 7.69 14.59
C ALA A 219 0.80 7.75 14.64
N GLU A 220 1.34 8.81 15.27
CA GLU A 220 2.81 9.03 15.34
C GLU A 220 3.57 7.84 15.91
N ALA A 221 3.01 7.17 16.91
CA ALA A 221 3.62 5.98 17.50
C ALA A 221 3.74 4.82 16.49
N PHE A 222 2.71 4.62 15.66
CA PHE A 222 2.72 3.61 14.62
C PHE A 222 3.74 3.99 13.51
N TRP A 223 3.77 5.25 13.13
CA TRP A 223 4.72 5.77 12.16
C TRP A 223 6.19 5.58 12.59
N VAL A 224 6.52 5.89 13.85
CA VAL A 224 7.89 5.66 14.38
C VAL A 224 8.24 4.17 14.40
N ALA A 225 7.30 3.30 14.79
CA ALA A 225 7.52 1.85 14.75
C ALA A 225 7.80 1.36 13.31
N ASP A 226 7.07 1.88 12.34
CA ASP A 226 7.27 1.56 10.92
C ASP A 226 8.61 2.11 10.40
N LEU A 227 9.02 3.31 10.77
CA LEU A 227 10.35 3.84 10.43
C LEU A 227 11.48 2.97 11.00
N VAL A 228 11.36 2.49 12.24
CA VAL A 228 12.33 1.55 12.82
C VAL A 228 12.36 0.25 12.01
N ARG A 229 11.20 -0.26 11.63
CA ARG A 229 11.10 -1.47 10.81
C ARG A 229 11.69 -1.28 9.41
N GLU A 230 11.42 -0.17 8.74
CA GLU A 230 12.01 0.17 7.43
C GLU A 230 13.55 0.15 7.48
N GLU A 231 14.13 0.84 8.47
CA GLU A 231 15.58 0.91 8.63
C GLU A 231 16.21 -0.46 8.93
N LEU A 232 15.49 -1.32 9.66
CA LEU A 232 15.91 -2.71 9.86
C LEU A 232 15.82 -3.51 8.56
N LEU A 233 14.74 -3.41 7.79
CA LEU A 233 14.55 -4.11 6.53
C LEU A 233 15.63 -3.81 5.49
N HIS A 234 16.23 -2.62 5.54
CA HIS A 234 17.36 -2.25 4.68
C HIS A 234 18.70 -2.85 5.11
N ARG A 235 18.86 -3.22 6.40
CA ARG A 235 20.13 -3.66 6.97
C ARG A 235 20.22 -5.17 7.19
N VAL A 236 19.08 -5.82 7.41
CA VAL A 236 19.05 -7.26 7.67
C VAL A 236 18.82 -8.07 6.40
N GLN A 237 19.27 -9.33 6.42
CA GLN A 237 19.21 -10.23 5.26
C GLN A 237 18.49 -11.54 5.60
N ASP A 238 18.39 -12.40 4.64
CA ASP A 238 17.82 -13.75 4.70
C ASP A 238 16.39 -13.79 5.23
N GLU A 239 16.07 -14.60 6.22
CA GLU A 239 14.77 -14.82 6.82
C GLU A 239 14.36 -13.75 7.85
N LEU A 240 15.33 -12.93 8.30
CA LEU A 240 15.12 -11.99 9.38
C LEU A 240 14.10 -10.88 9.06
N PRO A 241 14.06 -10.30 7.84
CA PRO A 241 13.05 -9.31 7.47
C PRO A 241 11.61 -9.74 7.72
N HIS A 242 11.33 -11.04 7.55
CA HIS A 242 9.99 -11.59 7.74
C HIS A 242 9.61 -11.75 9.22
N SER A 243 10.62 -11.94 10.10
CA SER A 243 10.45 -12.26 11.52
C SER A 243 10.45 -11.02 12.43
N ILE A 244 10.64 -9.81 11.90
CA ILE A 244 10.72 -8.58 12.67
C ILE A 244 9.35 -7.91 12.74
N ALA A 245 8.94 -7.51 13.95
CA ALA A 245 7.90 -6.51 14.17
C ALA A 245 8.42 -5.40 15.08
N CYS A 246 7.85 -4.22 14.98
CA CYS A 246 8.19 -3.08 15.81
C CYS A 246 6.91 -2.48 16.39
N ARG A 247 6.98 -1.99 17.63
CA ARG A 247 5.91 -1.21 18.25
C ARG A 247 6.48 -0.20 19.22
N VAL A 248 5.85 0.95 19.32
CA VAL A 248 6.14 1.91 20.39
C VAL A 248 5.43 1.46 21.65
N THR A 249 6.16 1.35 22.76
CA THR A 249 5.65 0.91 24.06
C THR A 249 5.47 2.07 25.04
N GLU A 250 6.23 3.14 24.88
CA GLU A 250 6.16 4.34 25.69
C GLU A 250 6.33 5.57 24.79
N TRP A 251 5.45 6.57 24.97
CA TRP A 251 5.49 7.85 24.27
C TRP A 251 5.39 8.99 25.28
N GLU A 252 6.53 9.49 25.71
CA GLU A 252 6.66 10.63 26.62
C GLU A 252 7.62 11.64 25.99
N TRP A 253 7.07 12.53 25.16
CA TRP A 253 7.90 13.47 24.41
C TRP A 253 8.84 14.27 25.31
N PRO A 254 10.16 14.39 24.98
CA PRO A 254 10.79 13.94 23.71
C PRO A 254 11.23 12.48 23.68
N ARG A 255 10.97 11.68 24.73
CA ARG A 255 11.37 10.29 24.83
C ARG A 255 10.34 9.36 24.21
N VAL A 256 10.79 8.53 23.27
CA VAL A 256 10.01 7.49 22.62
C VAL A 256 10.74 6.16 22.76
N ARG A 257 10.06 5.14 23.23
CA ARG A 257 10.60 3.80 23.37
C ARG A 257 9.95 2.85 22.39
N CYS A 258 10.77 2.21 21.55
CA CYS A 258 10.31 1.27 20.53
C CYS A 258 10.90 -0.13 20.77
N GLU A 259 10.00 -1.11 20.90
CA GLU A 259 10.32 -2.53 21.00
C GLU A 259 10.41 -3.16 19.62
N ILE A 260 11.48 -3.91 19.39
CA ILE A 260 11.73 -4.70 18.19
C ILE A 260 11.55 -6.16 18.58
N LEU A 261 10.57 -6.83 17.99
CA LEU A 261 10.28 -8.24 18.23
C LEU A 261 10.97 -9.09 17.17
N VAL A 262 11.56 -10.19 17.63
CA VAL A 262 12.14 -11.25 16.79
C VAL A 262 11.72 -12.62 17.31
N GLU A 263 11.79 -13.67 16.50
CA GLU A 263 11.31 -15.00 16.90
C GLU A 263 12.34 -15.86 17.63
N ARG A 264 13.65 -15.55 17.48
CA ARG A 264 14.76 -16.38 18.00
C ARG A 264 15.89 -15.54 18.60
N ASP A 265 16.60 -16.10 19.57
CA ASP A 265 17.75 -15.43 20.19
C ASP A 265 18.89 -15.15 19.21
N SER A 266 19.10 -16.05 18.23
CA SER A 266 20.08 -15.81 17.16
C SER A 266 19.74 -14.56 16.34
N GLN A 267 18.47 -14.30 16.08
CA GLN A 267 18.00 -13.11 15.37
C GLN A 267 18.22 -11.84 16.19
N LYS A 268 18.04 -11.92 17.51
CA LYS A 268 18.29 -10.80 18.44
C LYS A 268 19.73 -10.29 18.31
N GLY A 269 20.70 -11.20 18.27
CA GLY A 269 22.10 -10.83 18.10
C GLY A 269 22.38 -10.09 16.77
N ILE A 270 21.75 -10.51 15.68
CA ILE A 270 21.88 -9.87 14.35
C ILE A 270 21.28 -8.47 14.37
N VAL A 271 20.08 -8.31 14.92
CA VAL A 271 19.39 -7.00 15.03
C VAL A 271 20.17 -6.01 15.88
N ILE A 272 20.76 -6.47 16.98
CA ILE A 272 21.60 -5.61 17.84
C ILE A 272 22.88 -5.23 17.11
N GLY A 273 23.50 -6.18 16.42
CA GLY A 273 24.81 -6.03 15.78
C GLY A 273 25.97 -6.08 16.77
N LYS A 274 27.20 -6.19 16.25
CA LYS A 274 28.42 -6.23 17.09
C LYS A 274 28.54 -4.93 17.89
N GLY A 275 28.56 -5.04 19.21
CA GLY A 275 28.64 -3.87 20.10
C GLY A 275 27.46 -2.88 19.97
N GLY A 276 26.31 -3.32 19.48
CA GLY A 276 25.10 -2.49 19.32
C GLY A 276 25.11 -1.56 18.11
N ILE A 277 26.01 -1.75 17.15
CA ILE A 277 26.21 -0.83 16.01
C ILE A 277 24.95 -0.73 15.13
N THR A 278 24.30 -1.85 14.84
CA THR A 278 23.08 -1.86 13.98
C THR A 278 21.95 -1.06 14.62
N LEU A 279 21.66 -1.26 15.91
CA LEU A 279 20.64 -0.49 16.61
C LEU A 279 20.97 1.01 16.68
N LYS A 280 22.25 1.35 16.88
CA LYS A 280 22.71 2.76 16.88
C LYS A 280 22.49 3.42 15.53
N GLU A 281 22.80 2.72 14.44
CA GLU A 281 22.59 3.22 13.08
C GLU A 281 21.09 3.38 12.77
N VAL A 282 20.27 2.38 13.09
CA VAL A 282 18.81 2.42 12.96
C VAL A 282 18.26 3.61 13.74
N GLY A 283 18.56 3.72 15.02
CA GLY A 283 18.08 4.82 15.86
C GLY A 283 18.53 6.20 15.34
N THR A 284 19.72 6.30 14.77
CA THR A 284 20.20 7.55 14.16
C THR A 284 19.44 7.90 12.89
N ALA A 285 19.19 6.92 12.01
CA ALA A 285 18.46 7.12 10.76
C ALA A 285 16.98 7.47 11.01
N VAL A 286 16.33 6.80 11.97
CA VAL A 286 14.95 7.10 12.36
C VAL A 286 14.82 8.50 12.97
N ARG A 287 15.71 8.89 13.89
CA ARG A 287 15.66 10.24 14.49
C ARG A 287 15.78 11.38 13.48
N ARG A 288 16.45 11.18 12.34
CA ARG A 288 16.51 12.17 11.26
C ARG A 288 15.15 12.39 10.59
N GLN A 289 14.23 11.46 10.73
CA GLN A 289 12.88 11.51 10.17
C GLN A 289 11.83 11.90 11.24
N MET A 290 12.24 12.05 12.49
CA MET A 290 11.39 12.50 13.60
C MET A 290 11.56 14.02 13.82
N PRO A 291 10.62 14.68 14.51
CA PRO A 291 10.78 16.08 14.89
C PRO A 291 12.10 16.33 15.67
N PRO A 292 12.72 17.50 15.54
CA PRO A 292 13.95 17.83 16.24
C PRO A 292 13.83 17.67 17.76
N GLY A 293 14.88 17.11 18.39
CA GLY A 293 14.90 16.89 19.85
C GLY A 293 14.42 15.50 20.28
N ALA A 294 13.89 14.69 19.38
CA ALA A 294 13.46 13.34 19.70
C ALA A 294 14.58 12.45 20.27
N TYR A 295 14.27 11.76 21.35
CA TYR A 295 15.13 10.75 21.97
C TYR A 295 14.48 9.38 21.79
N LEU A 296 15.07 8.52 20.93
CA LEU A 296 14.54 7.20 20.58
C LEU A 296 15.35 6.11 21.28
N GLU A 297 14.69 5.34 22.12
CA GLU A 297 15.20 4.12 22.74
C GLU A 297 14.75 2.89 21.96
N LEU A 298 15.70 2.04 21.59
CA LEU A 298 15.42 0.78 20.88
C LEU A 298 15.84 -0.40 21.75
N PHE A 299 14.95 -1.37 21.93
CA PHE A 299 15.30 -2.61 22.60
C PHE A 299 14.72 -3.82 21.86
N VAL A 300 15.42 -4.95 21.92
CA VAL A 300 15.08 -6.17 21.18
C VAL A 300 14.58 -7.23 22.14
N ARG A 301 13.38 -7.73 21.86
CA ARG A 301 12.74 -8.82 22.61
C ARG A 301 12.53 -10.04 21.71
N VAL A 302 12.71 -11.23 22.27
CA VAL A 302 12.36 -12.48 21.61
C VAL A 302 10.93 -12.85 21.98
N GLU A 303 10.09 -13.02 20.96
CA GLU A 303 8.73 -13.53 21.12
C GLU A 303 8.52 -14.65 20.08
N LYS A 304 8.58 -15.90 20.55
CA LYS A 304 8.54 -17.07 19.69
C LYS A 304 7.22 -17.19 18.93
N ARG A 305 7.31 -17.45 17.62
CA ARG A 305 6.17 -17.71 16.74
C ARG A 305 5.09 -16.62 16.78
N TRP A 306 5.47 -15.37 17.02
CA TRP A 306 4.51 -14.26 17.12
C TRP A 306 3.63 -14.11 15.86
N GLN A 307 4.12 -14.45 14.67
CA GLN A 307 3.37 -14.40 13.41
C GLN A 307 2.21 -15.41 13.31
N HIS A 308 2.17 -16.41 14.19
CA HIS A 308 1.16 -17.46 14.25
C HIS A 308 0.21 -17.32 15.44
N ARG A 309 0.34 -16.27 16.22
CA ARG A 309 -0.42 -16.09 17.46
C ARG A 309 -1.31 -14.86 17.36
N GLU A 310 -2.62 -15.08 17.42
CA GLU A 310 -3.65 -14.03 17.34
C GLU A 310 -3.44 -12.94 18.40
N ASP A 311 -3.18 -13.33 19.66
CA ASP A 311 -2.93 -12.40 20.76
C ASP A 311 -1.69 -11.50 20.54
N ALA A 312 -0.68 -12.00 19.85
CA ALA A 312 0.50 -11.23 19.49
C ALA A 312 0.21 -10.27 18.33
N LEU A 313 -0.57 -10.73 17.34
CA LEU A 313 -0.99 -9.90 16.22
C LEU A 313 -1.87 -8.73 16.68
N ASP A 314 -2.84 -8.97 17.57
CA ASP A 314 -3.70 -7.94 18.14
C ASP A 314 -2.88 -6.87 18.89
N ARG A 315 -1.89 -7.29 19.72
CA ARG A 315 -0.99 -6.36 20.41
C ARG A 315 -0.09 -5.54 19.48
N LEU A 316 0.15 -6.01 18.27
CA LEU A 316 0.95 -5.34 17.25
C LEU A 316 0.11 -4.46 16.32
N GLY A 317 -1.22 -4.54 16.42
CA GLY A 317 -2.15 -3.75 15.60
C GLY A 317 -2.36 -4.29 14.19
N PHE A 318 -2.24 -5.63 14.03
CA PHE A 318 -2.48 -6.31 12.75
C PHE A 318 -3.87 -6.93 12.65
#